data_2c4a078200bc7b05deb4fc0a0e380914
#
_entry.id   2c4a078200bc7b05deb4fc0a0e380914
#
_cell.length_a   1.000
_cell.length_b   1.000
_cell.length_c   1.000
_cell.angle_alpha   90.00
_cell.angle_beta   90.00
_cell.angle_gamma   90.00
#
_symmetry.space_group_name_H-M   'P 1'
#
loop_
_entity.id
_entity.type
_entity.pdbx_description
1 polymer ?
#
loop_
_entity_poly.entity_id
_entity_poly.type
_entity_poly.pdbx_seq_one_letter_code
_entity_poly.pdbx_strand_id
1 'polypeptide(L)'
;MLIKTRKGRGTFVPRPFFHAFRIVFARNLQKSDQNSRKGYGLSTKNMIYCAIHSAADTGRWRDSYGSPCGHVAGMTKEEMFEYIKAHSIPCPNCGKHNFTDIREFNLMFQTYRGVTNDAKSIIYLRPENAQGEYVNYLNVQRSMRAKLPFSIGQIGKAFRNEITPGNFTFRTIEFEQMEFQTFCKEGTDTDLYEYFKNYGHQYYMDLGIAEEHLRFHDHEKLAHYAKAACDIEFLFPFGWGEINGTHNRTNFDLTRHQEYSGQKLEYLDPETNERYIPFIIESTYGLDRTVLALLCEAYDEEVIDAEKNDTRVVLHLNPVIAPYKAAVLPLSKKLSADALKVYEKLQKDFMVDFDETGSIGKRYRREDEIGTPFCITFDFDSLEDNCVTVRDRDTMEQVRMPIDEIGEYISSKITF
;
A
#
# COMPACT_ATOMS: atom_id res chain seq x y z
N MET A 1 12.91 -12.67 -13.64
CA MET A 1 11.93 -13.30 -14.54
C MET A 1 12.01 -12.58 -15.87
N LEU A 2 12.29 -13.27 -16.97
CA LEU A 2 12.35 -12.69 -18.29
C LEU A 2 10.93 -12.78 -18.89
N ILE A 3 10.27 -11.65 -19.08
CA ILE A 3 8.97 -11.61 -19.73
C ILE A 3 9.19 -11.42 -21.22
N LYS A 4 8.79 -12.39 -22.02
CA LYS A 4 8.81 -12.28 -23.49
C LYS A 4 7.57 -11.51 -23.93
N THR A 5 7.76 -10.31 -24.44
CA THR A 5 6.70 -9.62 -25.18
C THR A 5 6.45 -10.33 -26.53
N ARG A 6 5.27 -10.14 -27.13
CA ARG A 6 4.89 -10.72 -28.45
C ARG A 6 5.89 -10.45 -29.59
N LYS A 7 6.89 -9.58 -29.38
CA LYS A 7 7.99 -9.28 -30.33
C LYS A 7 9.35 -9.83 -29.90
N GLY A 8 9.41 -10.79 -28.95
CA GLY A 8 10.62 -11.57 -28.70
C GLY A 8 11.73 -10.89 -27.91
N ARG A 9 11.55 -9.68 -27.36
CA ARG A 9 12.52 -9.01 -26.47
C ARG A 9 12.04 -9.11 -25.02
N GLY A 10 12.85 -9.71 -24.14
CA GLY A 10 12.54 -9.85 -22.73
C GLY A 10 12.83 -8.55 -21.96
N THR A 11 11.85 -8.08 -21.21
CA THR A 11 12.02 -7.01 -20.23
C THR A 11 12.47 -7.61 -18.89
N PHE A 12 13.55 -7.11 -18.30
CA PHE A 12 14.06 -7.60 -17.03
C PHE A 12 13.43 -6.78 -15.90
N VAL A 13 12.52 -7.39 -15.13
CA VAL A 13 12.05 -6.84 -13.85
C VAL A 13 12.86 -7.49 -12.75
N PRO A 14 13.63 -6.73 -11.95
CA PRO A 14 14.52 -7.32 -10.96
C PRO A 14 13.76 -8.01 -9.83
N ARG A 15 14.05 -9.30 -9.59
CA ARG A 15 13.58 -10.07 -8.40
C ARG A 15 13.84 -9.41 -7.04
N PRO A 16 14.84 -8.49 -6.84
CA PRO A 16 15.06 -7.84 -5.54
C PRO A 16 13.88 -7.00 -5.02
N PHE A 17 12.96 -6.56 -5.89
CA PHE A 17 11.81 -5.74 -5.49
C PHE A 17 10.87 -6.49 -4.55
N PHE A 18 10.60 -7.76 -4.83
CA PHE A 18 9.78 -8.62 -3.97
C PHE A 18 10.40 -8.88 -2.59
N HIS A 19 11.73 -8.99 -2.53
CA HIS A 19 12.43 -9.26 -1.27
C HIS A 19 12.43 -8.03 -0.34
N ALA A 20 12.58 -6.82 -0.89
CA ALA A 20 12.50 -5.57 -0.15
C ALA A 20 11.09 -5.33 0.40
N PHE A 21 10.05 -5.64 -0.39
CA PHE A 21 8.66 -5.54 0.02
C PHE A 21 8.33 -6.46 1.21
N ARG A 22 8.81 -7.70 1.17
CA ARG A 22 8.63 -8.69 2.25
C ARG A 22 9.20 -8.21 3.59
N ILE A 23 10.37 -7.53 3.57
CA ILE A 23 11.02 -7.01 4.78
C ILE A 23 10.30 -5.78 5.33
N VAL A 24 9.82 -4.88 4.46
CA VAL A 24 9.14 -3.64 4.87
C VAL A 24 7.74 -3.94 5.40
N PHE A 25 7.02 -4.88 4.79
CA PHE A 25 5.69 -5.30 5.23
C PHE A 25 5.71 -5.89 6.64
N ALA A 26 6.62 -6.85 6.90
CA ALA A 26 6.77 -7.45 8.23
C ALA A 26 7.17 -6.43 9.32
N ARG A 27 7.97 -5.41 8.97
CA ARG A 27 8.38 -4.35 9.91
C ARG A 27 7.25 -3.37 10.24
N ASN A 28 6.34 -3.11 9.31
CA ASN A 28 5.28 -2.12 9.54
C ASN A 28 4.11 -2.68 10.34
N LEU A 29 3.76 -3.96 10.23
CA LEU A 29 2.80 -4.61 11.10
C LEU A 29 3.25 -4.60 12.58
N GLN A 30 4.56 -4.70 12.85
CA GLN A 30 5.10 -4.56 14.20
C GLN A 30 5.06 -3.13 14.78
N LYS A 31 5.01 -2.10 13.93
CA LYS A 31 4.97 -0.69 14.36
C LYS A 31 3.55 -0.16 14.64
N SER A 32 2.51 -0.75 14.04
CA SER A 32 1.13 -0.28 14.22
C SER A 32 0.61 -0.41 15.66
N ASP A 33 1.15 -1.34 16.44
CA ASP A 33 0.75 -1.59 17.82
C ASP A 33 1.23 -0.53 18.84
N GLN A 34 2.19 0.32 18.49
CA GLN A 34 2.78 1.29 19.43
C GLN A 34 2.19 2.72 19.36
N ASN A 35 1.38 3.05 18.35
CA ASN A 35 0.93 4.43 18.12
C ASN A 35 -0.55 4.74 18.43
N SER A 36 -1.33 3.83 18.98
CA SER A 36 -2.80 3.95 19.10
C SER A 36 -3.30 4.80 20.30
N ARG A 37 -2.48 5.63 20.95
CA ARG A 37 -2.95 6.47 22.08
C ARG A 37 -2.56 7.93 21.95
N LYS A 38 -3.24 8.72 21.08
CA LYS A 38 -3.46 10.16 21.33
C LYS A 38 -4.53 10.69 20.37
N GLY A 39 -5.73 10.97 20.92
CA GLY A 39 -6.80 11.64 20.18
C GLY A 39 -6.49 13.13 20.00
N TYR A 40 -6.67 13.64 18.79
CA TYR A 40 -6.59 15.06 18.49
C TYR A 40 -7.97 15.62 18.13
N GLY A 41 -8.37 16.66 18.87
CA GLY A 41 -9.58 17.43 18.62
C GLY A 41 -9.46 18.25 17.33
N LEU A 42 -10.49 18.19 16.48
CA LEU A 42 -10.56 18.87 15.20
C LEU A 42 -11.01 20.34 15.34
N SER A 43 -10.29 21.25 14.70
CA SER A 43 -10.65 22.65 14.54
C SER A 43 -11.63 22.84 13.38
N THR A 44 -12.73 23.57 13.62
CA THR A 44 -13.85 23.84 12.70
C THR A 44 -13.53 24.63 11.42
N LYS A 45 -12.28 25.00 11.18
CA LYS A 45 -11.89 25.91 10.07
C LYS A 45 -11.63 25.23 8.71
N ASN A 46 -11.53 23.90 8.65
CA ASN A 46 -11.07 23.17 7.45
C ASN A 46 -12.18 22.52 6.62
N MET A 47 -13.46 22.80 6.88
CA MET A 47 -14.57 22.02 6.31
C MET A 47 -15.06 22.43 4.91
N ILE A 48 -14.68 23.58 4.40
CA ILE A 48 -15.28 24.12 3.15
C ILE A 48 -14.78 23.36 1.91
N TYR A 49 -13.50 23.04 1.86
CA TYR A 49 -12.92 22.32 0.71
C TYR A 49 -13.48 20.88 0.60
N CYS A 50 -13.66 20.21 1.73
CA CYS A 50 -14.31 18.88 1.80
C CYS A 50 -15.78 18.93 1.38
N ALA A 51 -16.52 20.00 1.69
CA ALA A 51 -17.93 20.11 1.33
C ALA A 51 -18.14 20.18 -0.19
N ILE A 52 -17.26 20.85 -0.92
CA ILE A 52 -17.36 21.01 -2.37
C ILE A 52 -16.90 19.73 -3.09
N HIS A 53 -15.78 19.14 -2.67
CA HIS A 53 -15.26 17.90 -3.28
C HIS A 53 -16.07 16.64 -2.92
N SER A 54 -16.44 16.46 -1.66
CA SER A 54 -17.25 15.30 -1.27
C SER A 54 -18.69 15.36 -1.77
N ALA A 55 -19.23 16.56 -2.03
CA ALA A 55 -20.55 16.72 -2.64
C ALA A 55 -20.52 16.39 -4.14
N ALA A 56 -19.43 16.68 -4.84
CA ALA A 56 -19.25 16.30 -6.25
C ALA A 56 -19.07 14.78 -6.43
N ASP A 57 -18.26 14.13 -5.58
CA ASP A 57 -17.95 12.69 -5.68
C ASP A 57 -19.11 11.78 -5.21
N THR A 58 -19.94 12.20 -4.28
CA THR A 58 -20.98 11.32 -3.73
C THR A 58 -22.31 11.35 -4.50
N GLY A 59 -22.42 12.13 -5.59
CA GLY A 59 -23.65 12.25 -6.39
C GLY A 59 -24.88 12.73 -5.59
N ARG A 60 -24.70 13.23 -4.36
CA ARG A 60 -25.79 13.63 -3.45
C ARG A 60 -26.38 15.01 -3.77
N TRP A 61 -25.68 15.81 -4.56
CA TRP A 61 -26.14 17.14 -4.93
C TRP A 61 -26.43 17.18 -6.43
N ARG A 62 -27.69 17.20 -6.75
CA ARG A 62 -28.20 17.49 -8.08
C ARG A 62 -28.84 18.87 -8.05
N ASP A 63 -28.68 19.63 -9.13
CA ASP A 63 -29.44 20.86 -9.30
C ASP A 63 -30.94 20.58 -9.37
N SER A 64 -31.74 21.62 -9.42
CA SER A 64 -33.21 21.51 -9.55
C SER A 64 -33.68 20.80 -10.84
N TYR A 65 -32.75 20.47 -11.75
CA TYR A 65 -32.97 19.73 -12.99
C TYR A 65 -32.38 18.33 -12.99
N GLY A 66 -31.83 17.88 -11.84
CA GLY A 66 -31.31 16.51 -11.68
C GLY A 66 -29.91 16.27 -12.23
N SER A 67 -29.19 17.30 -12.68
CA SER A 67 -27.81 17.20 -13.16
C SER A 67 -26.82 17.17 -11.99
N PRO A 68 -25.73 16.36 -12.05
CA PRO A 68 -24.66 16.47 -11.08
C PRO A 68 -24.08 17.89 -11.12
N CYS A 69 -23.73 18.48 -9.96
CA CYS A 69 -23.11 19.82 -9.90
C CYS A 69 -21.71 19.82 -10.54
N GLY A 70 -21.63 19.56 -11.84
CA GLY A 70 -20.41 19.50 -12.63
C GLY A 70 -19.80 20.87 -12.99
N HIS A 71 -20.38 21.98 -12.53
CA HIS A 71 -19.95 23.32 -12.92
C HIS A 71 -18.86 23.94 -12.04
N VAL A 72 -18.41 23.28 -10.98
CA VAL A 72 -17.41 23.83 -10.05
C VAL A 72 -15.98 23.76 -10.61
N ALA A 73 -15.74 22.85 -11.57
CA ALA A 73 -14.44 22.72 -12.20
C ALA A 73 -14.18 23.93 -13.14
N GLY A 74 -13.31 24.84 -12.69
CA GLY A 74 -12.94 26.06 -13.43
C GLY A 74 -13.41 27.37 -12.80
N MET A 75 -14.21 27.32 -11.72
CA MET A 75 -14.60 28.51 -10.97
C MET A 75 -13.42 29.08 -10.18
N THR A 76 -13.33 30.39 -10.09
CA THR A 76 -12.47 31.10 -9.13
C THR A 76 -12.97 30.87 -7.70
N LYS A 77 -12.16 31.20 -6.69
CA LYS A 77 -12.55 31.09 -5.27
C LYS A 77 -13.76 31.94 -4.94
N GLU A 78 -13.78 33.14 -5.50
CA GLU A 78 -14.86 34.12 -5.36
C GLU A 78 -16.16 33.58 -5.97
N GLU A 79 -16.09 33.00 -7.16
CA GLU A 79 -17.25 32.37 -7.83
C GLU A 79 -17.75 31.13 -7.06
N MET A 80 -16.86 30.30 -6.53
CA MET A 80 -17.24 29.17 -5.68
C MET A 80 -17.95 29.63 -4.40
N PHE A 81 -17.44 30.67 -3.77
CA PHE A 81 -18.01 31.20 -2.53
C PHE A 81 -19.39 31.83 -2.74
N GLU A 82 -19.55 32.61 -3.80
CA GLU A 82 -20.85 33.14 -4.20
C GLU A 82 -21.83 32.02 -4.60
N TYR A 83 -21.37 30.99 -5.27
CA TYR A 83 -22.17 29.80 -5.61
C TYR A 83 -22.71 29.11 -4.35
N ILE A 84 -21.85 28.87 -3.34
CA ILE A 84 -22.25 28.28 -2.05
C ILE A 84 -23.33 29.11 -1.36
N LYS A 85 -23.18 30.44 -1.37
CA LYS A 85 -24.16 31.38 -0.77
C LYS A 85 -25.47 31.39 -1.55
N ALA A 86 -25.40 31.54 -2.87
CA ALA A 86 -26.56 31.64 -3.74
C ALA A 86 -27.46 30.40 -3.68
N HIS A 87 -26.86 29.22 -3.54
CA HIS A 87 -27.57 27.95 -3.48
C HIS A 87 -27.82 27.46 -2.04
N SER A 88 -27.49 28.29 -1.04
CA SER A 88 -27.68 27.94 0.38
C SER A 88 -27.16 26.53 0.72
N ILE A 89 -25.97 26.18 0.26
CA ILE A 89 -25.38 24.86 0.47
C ILE A 89 -25.04 24.69 1.96
N PRO A 90 -25.60 23.69 2.67
CA PRO A 90 -25.30 23.46 4.07
C PRO A 90 -23.98 22.73 4.25
N CYS A 91 -23.32 22.93 5.39
CA CYS A 91 -22.18 22.12 5.79
C CYS A 91 -22.59 20.64 5.95
N PRO A 92 -21.93 19.66 5.28
CA PRO A 92 -22.31 18.27 5.34
C PRO A 92 -22.18 17.65 6.74
N ASN A 93 -21.35 18.24 7.61
CA ASN A 93 -21.15 17.70 8.96
C ASN A 93 -22.08 18.33 10.02
N CYS A 94 -22.41 19.61 9.91
CA CYS A 94 -23.18 20.29 10.94
C CYS A 94 -24.48 20.95 10.43
N GLY A 95 -24.77 20.89 9.14
CA GLY A 95 -25.96 21.47 8.49
C GLY A 95 -26.03 22.99 8.50
N LYS A 96 -25.03 23.71 9.02
CA LYS A 96 -25.03 25.17 9.08
C LYS A 96 -24.51 25.78 7.78
N HIS A 97 -24.94 27.02 7.50
CA HIS A 97 -24.53 27.80 6.31
C HIS A 97 -23.41 28.79 6.61
N ASN A 98 -22.77 28.72 7.77
CA ASN A 98 -21.74 29.66 8.21
C ASN A 98 -20.37 29.24 7.67
N PHE A 99 -20.08 29.57 6.40
CA PHE A 99 -18.80 29.33 5.80
C PHE A 99 -17.89 30.56 5.97
N THR A 100 -16.60 30.33 6.17
CA THR A 100 -15.55 31.34 6.07
C THR A 100 -15.09 31.44 4.62
N ASP A 101 -14.38 32.52 4.26
CA ASP A 101 -13.80 32.69 2.93
C ASP A 101 -12.93 31.49 2.53
N ILE A 102 -12.95 31.16 1.23
CA ILE A 102 -12.14 30.09 0.65
C ILE A 102 -10.67 30.53 0.65
N ARG A 103 -9.82 29.76 1.32
CA ARG A 103 -8.37 30.01 1.41
C ARG A 103 -7.60 29.01 0.57
N GLU A 104 -6.47 29.45 0.03
CA GLU A 104 -5.51 28.54 -0.59
C GLU A 104 -4.91 27.62 0.46
N PHE A 105 -4.77 26.37 0.06
CA PHE A 105 -4.19 25.33 0.87
C PHE A 105 -2.87 24.88 0.26
N ASN A 106 -1.79 24.91 1.05
CA ASN A 106 -0.50 24.40 0.61
C ASN A 106 -0.41 22.91 0.93
N LEU A 107 -0.42 22.08 -0.11
CA LEU A 107 -0.30 20.63 0.02
C LEU A 107 1.07 20.21 0.55
N MET A 108 2.13 20.98 0.27
CA MET A 108 3.49 20.64 0.71
C MET A 108 3.73 21.11 2.14
N PHE A 109 4.28 20.21 2.97
CA PHE A 109 4.77 20.57 4.29
C PHE A 109 6.00 21.46 4.20
N GLN A 110 5.93 22.61 4.86
CA GLN A 110 7.03 23.55 5.00
C GLN A 110 7.70 23.33 6.37
N THR A 111 9.02 23.34 6.38
CA THR A 111 9.82 23.33 7.60
C THR A 111 11.06 24.23 7.42
N TYR A 112 11.91 24.32 8.44
CA TYR A 112 13.11 25.16 8.42
C TYR A 112 14.36 24.30 8.63
N ARG A 113 15.44 24.61 7.89
CA ARG A 113 16.75 24.00 8.05
C ARG A 113 17.66 24.95 8.82
N GLY A 114 18.32 24.45 9.85
CA GLY A 114 19.24 25.26 10.69
C GLY A 114 18.58 25.82 11.94
N VAL A 115 19.22 26.80 12.57
CA VAL A 115 18.83 27.35 13.89
C VAL A 115 17.95 28.60 13.78
N THR A 116 17.81 29.17 12.58
CA THR A 116 17.00 30.39 12.35
C THR A 116 15.77 30.08 11.49
N ASN A 117 14.64 30.73 11.81
CA ASN A 117 13.39 30.61 11.08
C ASN A 117 13.22 31.79 10.11
N ASP A 118 14.09 31.89 9.11
CA ASP A 118 14.02 32.91 8.07
C ASP A 118 13.60 32.33 6.71
N ALA A 119 13.27 33.20 5.77
CA ALA A 119 12.80 32.77 4.44
C ALA A 119 13.84 31.97 3.66
N LYS A 120 15.15 32.12 3.96
CA LYS A 120 16.23 31.38 3.29
C LYS A 120 16.44 29.98 3.85
N SER A 121 15.93 29.73 5.06
CA SER A 121 16.02 28.42 5.73
C SER A 121 14.80 27.52 5.47
N ILE A 122 13.78 28.03 4.76
CA ILE A 122 12.58 27.26 4.40
C ILE A 122 12.95 26.09 3.49
N ILE A 123 12.48 24.91 3.84
CA ILE A 123 12.50 23.70 3.00
C ILE A 123 11.12 23.04 3.01
N TYR A 124 10.88 22.23 2.00
CA TYR A 124 9.63 21.47 1.88
C TYR A 124 9.91 19.97 1.97
N LEU A 125 9.05 19.26 2.69
CA LEU A 125 9.06 17.81 2.69
C LEU A 125 8.43 17.31 1.39
N ARG A 126 8.97 16.25 0.81
CA ARG A 126 8.50 15.71 -0.46
C ARG A 126 7.07 15.15 -0.36
N PRO A 127 6.15 15.50 -1.28
CA PRO A 127 4.79 14.96 -1.31
C PRO A 127 4.69 13.63 -2.07
N GLU A 128 5.76 13.20 -2.75
CA GLU A 128 5.89 11.98 -3.56
C GLU A 128 7.37 11.56 -3.69
N ASN A 129 7.61 10.32 -4.06
CA ASN A 129 8.98 9.81 -4.30
C ASN A 129 9.47 10.09 -5.72
N ALA A 130 8.58 10.25 -6.71
CA ALA A 130 8.85 10.34 -8.14
C ALA A 130 9.97 11.32 -8.50
N GLN A 131 9.95 12.52 -7.95
CA GLN A 131 10.93 13.57 -8.29
C GLN A 131 12.37 13.15 -7.96
N GLY A 132 12.57 12.39 -6.88
CA GLY A 132 13.88 11.83 -6.53
C GLY A 132 14.38 10.82 -7.56
N GLU A 133 13.49 10.05 -8.16
CA GLU A 133 13.80 9.07 -9.20
C GLU A 133 14.18 9.77 -10.52
N TYR A 134 13.47 10.84 -10.89
CA TYR A 134 13.78 11.62 -12.08
C TYR A 134 15.14 12.32 -11.99
N VAL A 135 15.47 12.90 -10.84
CA VAL A 135 16.80 13.50 -10.60
C VAL A 135 17.91 12.46 -10.76
N ASN A 136 17.67 11.21 -10.38
CA ASN A 136 18.62 10.13 -10.46
C ASN A 136 18.63 9.36 -11.80
N TYR A 137 17.73 9.68 -12.73
CA TYR A 137 17.58 9.00 -14.00
C TYR A 137 18.92 8.77 -14.72
N LEU A 138 19.68 9.84 -14.98
CA LEU A 138 20.97 9.74 -15.69
C LEU A 138 22.03 8.98 -14.90
N ASN A 139 22.04 9.13 -13.56
CA ASN A 139 22.99 8.41 -12.71
C ASN A 139 22.76 6.91 -12.83
N VAL A 140 21.51 6.47 -12.71
CA VAL A 140 21.15 5.06 -12.82
C VAL A 140 21.40 4.54 -14.25
N GLN A 141 20.93 5.28 -15.25
CA GLN A 141 21.10 4.89 -16.67
C GLN A 141 22.58 4.65 -17.01
N ARG A 142 23.48 5.56 -16.58
CA ARG A 142 24.92 5.48 -16.88
C ARG A 142 25.63 4.41 -16.05
N SER A 143 25.39 4.38 -14.73
CA SER A 143 26.08 3.44 -13.83
C SER A 143 25.70 1.99 -14.12
N MET A 144 24.43 1.74 -14.44
CA MET A 144 23.91 0.42 -14.78
C MET A 144 24.02 0.09 -16.27
N ARG A 145 24.44 1.05 -17.11
CA ARG A 145 24.41 0.94 -18.58
C ARG A 145 23.04 0.46 -19.09
N ALA A 146 21.99 0.96 -18.45
CA ALA A 146 20.63 0.51 -18.70
C ALA A 146 20.16 0.93 -20.09
N LYS A 147 19.48 -0.01 -20.79
CA LYS A 147 18.77 0.26 -22.04
C LYS A 147 17.28 0.38 -21.75
N LEU A 148 16.60 1.24 -22.51
CA LEU A 148 15.15 1.36 -22.44
C LEU A 148 14.42 0.09 -22.94
N PRO A 149 13.32 -0.33 -22.33
CA PRO A 149 12.77 0.22 -21.09
C PRO A 149 13.50 -0.27 -19.85
N PHE A 150 13.65 0.61 -18.84
CA PHE A 150 14.12 0.23 -17.51
C PHE A 150 13.36 1.02 -16.46
N SER A 151 13.34 0.50 -15.22
CA SER A 151 12.63 1.13 -14.10
C SER A 151 13.59 1.50 -12.98
N ILE A 152 13.28 2.61 -12.32
CA ILE A 152 13.85 2.99 -11.02
C ILE A 152 12.71 2.84 -10.02
N GLY A 153 12.98 2.23 -8.87
CA GLY A 153 12.00 2.08 -7.81
C GLY A 153 12.51 2.55 -6.47
N GLN A 154 11.62 3.14 -5.69
CA GLN A 154 11.89 3.64 -4.35
C GLN A 154 10.76 3.27 -3.41
N ILE A 155 11.12 2.85 -2.19
CA ILE A 155 10.20 2.75 -1.06
C ILE A 155 10.63 3.80 -0.06
N GLY A 156 9.73 4.70 0.30
CA GLY A 156 10.09 5.78 1.19
C GLY A 156 8.89 6.62 1.64
N LYS A 157 9.15 7.48 2.61
CA LYS A 157 8.14 8.36 3.17
C LYS A 157 7.85 9.54 2.24
N ALA A 158 6.56 9.85 2.14
CA ALA A 158 6.03 11.05 1.54
C ALA A 158 5.15 11.80 2.56
N PHE A 159 4.97 13.09 2.34
CA PHE A 159 4.32 13.98 3.29
C PHE A 159 3.34 14.89 2.56
N ARG A 160 2.07 14.83 2.94
CA ARG A 160 1.06 15.75 2.41
C ARG A 160 0.37 16.45 3.57
N ASN A 161 0.23 17.76 3.45
CA ASN A 161 -0.47 18.57 4.44
C ASN A 161 -1.98 18.37 4.27
N GLU A 162 -2.48 17.20 4.65
CA GLU A 162 -3.88 16.82 4.49
C GLU A 162 -4.81 17.69 5.33
N ILE A 163 -5.91 18.18 4.72
CA ILE A 163 -6.91 19.00 5.42
C ILE A 163 -7.68 18.13 6.42
N THR A 164 -8.01 16.90 6.04
CA THR A 164 -8.83 15.98 6.84
C THR A 164 -8.21 14.58 6.83
N PRO A 165 -7.18 14.34 7.65
CA PRO A 165 -6.72 12.98 7.89
C PRO A 165 -7.85 12.12 8.46
N GLY A 166 -7.91 10.84 8.11
CA GLY A 166 -8.98 9.98 8.57
C GLY A 166 -8.90 8.55 8.05
N ASN A 167 -9.86 7.72 8.48
CA ASN A 167 -9.94 6.31 8.14
C ASN A 167 -8.64 5.57 8.48
N PHE A 168 -8.19 5.73 9.73
CA PHE A 168 -6.97 5.11 10.27
C PHE A 168 -5.74 5.44 9.41
N THR A 169 -5.06 4.44 8.78
CA THR A 169 -3.88 4.64 7.94
C THR A 169 -4.20 4.97 6.48
N PHE A 170 -5.48 5.06 6.11
CA PHE A 170 -5.88 5.35 4.73
C PHE A 170 -5.49 6.76 4.28
N ARG A 171 -5.67 7.77 5.15
CA ARG A 171 -5.31 9.16 4.86
C ARG A 171 -4.59 9.79 6.04
N THR A 172 -3.28 9.82 5.95
CA THR A 172 -2.36 10.34 6.97
C THR A 172 -1.49 11.43 6.37
N ILE A 173 -0.91 12.25 7.25
CA ILE A 173 -0.03 13.36 6.88
C ILE A 173 1.35 12.86 6.43
N GLU A 174 1.86 11.83 7.11
CA GLU A 174 3.08 11.08 6.79
C GLU A 174 2.67 9.66 6.39
N PHE A 175 3.12 9.19 5.24
CA PHE A 175 2.81 7.86 4.72
C PHE A 175 4.00 7.29 3.96
N GLU A 176 3.95 5.99 3.69
CA GLU A 176 4.96 5.31 2.88
C GLU A 176 4.40 4.98 1.49
N GLN A 177 5.14 5.36 0.46
CA GLN A 177 4.90 4.96 -0.93
C GLN A 177 5.94 3.95 -1.36
N MET A 178 5.48 2.93 -2.07
CA MET A 178 6.30 2.09 -2.91
C MET A 178 6.00 2.47 -4.35
N GLU A 179 6.99 3.05 -5.03
CA GLU A 179 6.81 3.71 -6.31
C GLU A 179 7.90 3.29 -7.27
N PHE A 180 7.56 3.13 -8.53
CA PHE A 180 8.56 2.95 -9.57
C PHE A 180 8.20 3.70 -10.85
N GLN A 181 9.23 4.22 -11.48
CA GLN A 181 9.16 4.98 -12.72
C GLN A 181 9.82 4.16 -13.82
N THR A 182 9.05 3.77 -14.84
CA THR A 182 9.55 3.03 -16.00
C THR A 182 9.76 3.96 -17.16
N PHE A 183 11.03 4.14 -17.52
CA PHE A 183 11.43 4.95 -18.67
C PHE A 183 11.33 4.13 -19.94
N CYS A 184 10.71 4.68 -20.99
CA CYS A 184 10.47 3.98 -22.23
C CYS A 184 10.51 4.91 -23.46
N LYS A 185 10.54 4.33 -24.65
CA LYS A 185 10.42 5.08 -25.91
C LYS A 185 8.94 5.41 -26.15
N GLU A 186 8.66 6.62 -26.66
CA GLU A 186 7.34 6.97 -27.19
C GLU A 186 6.85 5.93 -28.21
N GLY A 187 5.57 5.58 -28.14
CA GLY A 187 4.96 4.51 -28.96
C GLY A 187 5.05 3.11 -28.34
N THR A 188 5.85 2.90 -27.26
CA THR A 188 5.84 1.68 -26.44
C THR A 188 5.15 1.91 -25.08
N ASP A 189 4.80 3.13 -24.80
CA ASP A 189 4.23 3.61 -23.55
C ASP A 189 2.86 3.03 -23.26
N THR A 190 2.01 2.89 -24.26
CA THR A 190 0.65 2.35 -24.10
C THR A 190 0.67 0.87 -23.69
N ASP A 191 1.50 0.05 -24.34
CA ASP A 191 1.63 -1.38 -23.99
C ASP A 191 2.19 -1.57 -22.59
N LEU A 192 3.15 -0.72 -22.16
CA LEU A 192 3.72 -0.75 -20.82
C LEU A 192 2.72 -0.27 -19.77
N TYR A 193 1.93 0.76 -20.08
CA TYR A 193 0.88 1.25 -19.20
C TYR A 193 -0.15 0.13 -18.92
N GLU A 194 -0.67 -0.51 -19.93
CA GLU A 194 -1.61 -1.63 -19.77
C GLU A 194 -0.98 -2.82 -19.04
N TYR A 195 0.30 -3.10 -19.31
CA TYR A 195 1.03 -4.14 -18.59
C TYR A 195 1.08 -3.85 -17.08
N PHE A 196 1.50 -2.63 -16.66
CA PHE A 196 1.63 -2.32 -15.24
C PHE A 196 0.29 -2.14 -14.53
N LYS A 197 -0.74 -1.64 -15.22
CA LYS A 197 -2.12 -1.61 -14.72
C LYS A 197 -2.59 -3.02 -14.35
N ASN A 198 -2.47 -3.98 -15.26
CA ASN A 198 -2.86 -5.37 -15.02
C ASN A 198 -1.94 -6.08 -14.01
N TYR A 199 -0.64 -5.79 -14.04
CA TYR A 199 0.31 -6.32 -13.07
C TYR A 199 -0.02 -5.88 -11.64
N GLY A 200 -0.39 -4.61 -11.44
CA GLY A 200 -0.82 -4.10 -10.14
C GLY A 200 -2.06 -4.82 -9.60
N HIS A 201 -3.04 -5.09 -10.45
CA HIS A 201 -4.24 -5.84 -10.10
C HIS A 201 -3.91 -7.28 -9.67
N GLN A 202 -3.12 -7.99 -10.50
CA GLN A 202 -2.68 -9.36 -10.20
C GLN A 202 -1.85 -9.41 -8.92
N TYR A 203 -1.00 -8.40 -8.67
CA TYR A 203 -0.21 -8.30 -7.46
C TYR A 203 -1.07 -8.30 -6.18
N TYR A 204 -2.19 -7.58 -6.17
CA TYR A 204 -3.10 -7.59 -5.02
C TYR A 204 -3.83 -8.93 -4.86
N MET A 205 -4.21 -9.56 -5.94
CA MET A 205 -4.79 -10.90 -5.91
C MET A 205 -3.77 -11.94 -5.38
N ASP A 206 -2.52 -11.87 -5.80
CA ASP A 206 -1.45 -12.73 -5.30
C ASP A 206 -1.17 -12.53 -3.80
N LEU A 207 -1.45 -11.31 -3.27
CA LEU A 207 -1.40 -11.03 -1.83
C LEU A 207 -2.60 -11.60 -1.05
N GLY A 208 -3.64 -12.08 -1.73
CA GLY A 208 -4.82 -12.71 -1.15
C GLY A 208 -6.07 -11.83 -1.10
N ILE A 209 -6.10 -10.70 -1.82
CA ILE A 209 -7.32 -9.90 -1.95
C ILE A 209 -8.21 -10.53 -3.03
N ALA A 210 -9.50 -10.72 -2.72
CA ALA A 210 -10.49 -11.25 -3.65
C ALA A 210 -10.75 -10.28 -4.82
N GLU A 211 -10.94 -10.81 -6.04
CA GLU A 211 -11.14 -10.03 -7.25
C GLU A 211 -12.37 -9.09 -7.15
N GLU A 212 -13.43 -9.54 -6.51
CA GLU A 212 -14.67 -8.77 -6.29
C GLU A 212 -14.48 -7.56 -5.36
N HIS A 213 -13.41 -7.53 -4.57
CA HIS A 213 -13.05 -6.41 -3.70
C HIS A 213 -12.05 -5.44 -4.36
N LEU A 214 -11.69 -5.69 -5.61
CA LEU A 214 -10.83 -4.82 -6.43
C LEU A 214 -11.60 -4.26 -7.62
N ARG A 215 -11.27 -3.05 -8.02
CA ARG A 215 -11.74 -2.50 -9.30
C ARG A 215 -10.75 -1.53 -9.91
N PHE A 216 -10.81 -1.39 -11.23
CA PHE A 216 -10.14 -0.31 -11.94
C PHE A 216 -11.02 0.94 -11.93
N HIS A 217 -10.38 2.08 -11.71
CA HIS A 217 -10.99 3.40 -11.83
C HIS A 217 -10.16 4.24 -12.79
N ASP A 218 -10.53 4.23 -14.06
CA ASP A 218 -9.89 5.07 -15.09
C ASP A 218 -10.33 6.53 -14.90
N HIS A 219 -9.36 7.47 -14.93
CA HIS A 219 -9.64 8.89 -14.71
C HIS A 219 -10.20 9.54 -15.96
N GLU A 220 -11.41 10.07 -15.90
CA GLU A 220 -12.01 10.86 -16.99
C GLU A 220 -11.29 12.20 -17.19
N LYS A 221 -10.83 12.82 -16.09
CA LYS A 221 -10.10 14.08 -16.11
C LYS A 221 -8.64 13.87 -15.75
N LEU A 222 -7.80 13.87 -16.76
CA LEU A 222 -6.37 13.66 -16.60
C LEU A 222 -5.66 14.90 -16.06
N ALA A 223 -4.60 14.69 -15.27
CA ALA A 223 -3.65 15.73 -14.93
C ALA A 223 -2.93 16.23 -16.22
N HIS A 224 -2.48 17.47 -16.21
CA HIS A 224 -1.88 18.12 -17.38
C HIS A 224 -0.61 17.41 -17.94
N TYR A 225 0.01 16.56 -17.16
CA TYR A 225 1.20 15.78 -17.52
C TYR A 225 0.85 14.36 -17.99
N ALA A 226 -0.37 13.90 -17.81
CA ALA A 226 -0.75 12.51 -18.02
C ALA A 226 -1.48 12.31 -19.34
N LYS A 227 -1.11 11.24 -20.06
CA LYS A 227 -1.81 10.73 -21.25
C LYS A 227 -2.88 9.70 -20.87
N ALA A 228 -2.66 8.97 -19.78
CA ALA A 228 -3.60 8.02 -19.19
C ALA A 228 -3.34 7.91 -17.68
N ALA A 229 -4.38 7.65 -16.91
CA ALA A 229 -4.31 7.41 -15.47
C ALA A 229 -5.40 6.43 -15.05
N CYS A 230 -5.06 5.47 -14.21
CA CYS A 230 -5.98 4.51 -13.64
C CYS A 230 -5.57 4.20 -12.20
N ASP A 231 -6.55 4.20 -11.30
CA ASP A 231 -6.35 3.69 -9.95
C ASP A 231 -6.86 2.26 -9.84
N ILE A 232 -6.23 1.48 -8.95
CA ILE A 232 -6.82 0.26 -8.42
C ILE A 232 -7.40 0.62 -7.05
N GLU A 233 -8.69 0.41 -6.89
CA GLU A 233 -9.41 0.67 -5.65
C GLU A 233 -9.78 -0.64 -4.98
N PHE A 234 -9.72 -0.64 -3.63
CA PHE A 234 -10.19 -1.71 -2.77
C PHE A 234 -11.49 -1.30 -2.07
N LEU A 235 -12.38 -2.27 -1.85
CA LEU A 235 -13.64 -2.07 -1.13
C LEU A 235 -13.43 -2.11 0.39
N PHE A 236 -13.03 -0.96 0.96
CA PHE A 236 -12.91 -0.81 2.40
C PHE A 236 -14.29 -0.78 3.10
N PRO A 237 -14.38 -0.97 4.43
CA PRO A 237 -15.62 -0.82 5.18
C PRO A 237 -16.29 0.56 5.04
N PHE A 238 -15.53 1.59 4.66
CA PHE A 238 -16.02 2.95 4.40
C PHE A 238 -16.27 3.23 2.91
N GLY A 239 -16.16 2.25 2.04
CA GLY A 239 -16.36 2.35 0.59
C GLY A 239 -15.10 2.18 -0.23
N TRP A 240 -15.20 2.35 -1.55
CA TRP A 240 -14.08 2.22 -2.46
C TRP A 240 -12.99 3.26 -2.18
N GLY A 241 -11.75 2.81 -2.17
CA GLY A 241 -10.59 3.67 -1.92
C GLY A 241 -9.36 3.20 -2.69
N GLU A 242 -8.66 4.16 -3.28
CA GLU A 242 -7.42 3.97 -4.04
C GLU A 242 -6.33 3.32 -3.18
N ILE A 243 -5.71 2.25 -3.70
CA ILE A 243 -4.56 1.57 -3.11
C ILE A 243 -3.33 1.58 -4.04
N ASN A 244 -3.54 1.76 -5.35
CA ASN A 244 -2.50 1.90 -6.36
C ASN A 244 -2.95 2.90 -7.43
N GLY A 245 -2.00 3.65 -8.00
CA GLY A 245 -2.20 4.47 -9.18
C GLY A 245 -1.17 4.13 -10.26
N THR A 246 -1.63 3.95 -11.50
CA THR A 246 -0.76 3.77 -12.67
C THR A 246 -1.00 4.91 -13.65
N HIS A 247 0.08 5.63 -14.03
CA HIS A 247 0.01 6.83 -14.86
C HIS A 247 0.97 6.77 -16.04
N ASN A 248 0.49 7.14 -17.23
CA ASN A 248 1.35 7.47 -18.36
C ASN A 248 1.64 8.96 -18.29
N ARG A 249 2.81 9.34 -17.77
CA ARG A 249 3.23 10.72 -17.53
C ARG A 249 3.88 11.39 -18.74
N THR A 250 3.93 10.69 -19.87
CA THR A 250 4.65 11.14 -21.07
C THR A 250 6.14 11.46 -20.77
N ASN A 251 6.75 12.39 -21.48
CA ASN A 251 8.09 12.91 -21.18
C ASN A 251 8.05 14.20 -20.35
N PHE A 252 6.90 14.58 -19.81
CA PHE A 252 6.67 15.88 -19.17
C PHE A 252 7.69 16.17 -18.07
N ASP A 253 7.85 15.25 -17.11
CA ASP A 253 8.70 15.48 -15.93
C ASP A 253 10.18 15.66 -16.34
N LEU A 254 10.74 14.77 -17.17
CA LEU A 254 12.11 14.90 -17.63
C LEU A 254 12.34 16.16 -18.47
N THR A 255 11.36 16.56 -19.28
CA THR A 255 11.41 17.82 -20.04
C THR A 255 11.50 19.02 -19.11
N ARG A 256 10.66 19.07 -18.05
CA ARG A 256 10.73 20.12 -17.04
C ARG A 256 12.04 20.13 -16.27
N HIS A 257 12.51 18.94 -15.83
CA HIS A 257 13.80 18.82 -15.16
C HIS A 257 14.96 19.31 -16.07
N GLN A 258 14.92 18.98 -17.37
CA GLN A 258 15.90 19.46 -18.33
C GLN A 258 15.86 21.00 -18.51
N GLU A 259 14.67 21.57 -18.68
CA GLU A 259 14.47 23.01 -18.84
C GLU A 259 14.99 23.81 -17.63
N TYR A 260 14.63 23.40 -16.42
CA TYR A 260 14.99 24.16 -15.21
C TYR A 260 16.43 23.93 -14.74
N SER A 261 17.00 22.75 -14.99
CA SER A 261 18.38 22.43 -14.58
C SER A 261 19.42 22.81 -15.64
N GLY A 262 19.00 22.98 -16.89
CA GLY A 262 19.92 23.11 -18.05
C GLY A 262 20.66 21.82 -18.38
N GLN A 263 20.40 20.69 -17.69
CA GLN A 263 21.05 19.41 -17.91
C GLN A 263 20.28 18.59 -18.92
N LYS A 264 20.93 18.10 -20.00
CA LYS A 264 20.29 17.22 -20.99
C LYS A 264 19.94 15.89 -20.38
N LEU A 265 18.65 15.52 -20.44
CA LEU A 265 18.09 14.26 -19.96
C LEU A 265 17.66 13.33 -21.12
N GLU A 266 18.23 13.56 -22.30
CA GLU A 266 18.02 12.74 -23.49
C GLU A 266 18.66 11.36 -23.36
N TYR A 267 17.96 10.34 -23.82
CA TYR A 267 18.51 9.01 -24.06
C TYR A 267 19.05 8.93 -25.50
N LEU A 268 20.25 8.39 -25.65
CA LEU A 268 20.77 7.99 -26.95
C LEU A 268 20.48 6.51 -27.15
N ASP A 269 19.60 6.20 -28.08
CA ASP A 269 19.30 4.82 -28.48
C ASP A 269 20.51 4.23 -29.26
N PRO A 270 21.19 3.21 -28.72
CA PRO A 270 22.38 2.64 -29.36
C PRO A 270 22.04 1.83 -30.63
N GLU A 271 20.78 1.48 -30.86
CA GLU A 271 20.34 0.70 -32.04
C GLU A 271 20.00 1.62 -33.23
N THR A 272 19.35 2.77 -32.93
CA THR A 272 18.89 3.71 -33.98
C THR A 272 19.74 4.97 -34.09
N ASN A 273 20.60 5.22 -33.09
CA ASN A 273 21.37 6.46 -32.92
C ASN A 273 20.49 7.72 -32.77
N GLU A 274 19.22 7.55 -32.45
CA GLU A 274 18.26 8.64 -32.16
C GLU A 274 18.44 9.17 -30.74
N ARG A 275 18.19 10.48 -30.56
CA ARG A 275 18.13 11.12 -29.24
C ARG A 275 16.70 11.56 -28.96
N TYR A 276 16.21 11.21 -27.79
CA TYR A 276 14.87 11.63 -27.33
C TYR A 276 14.80 11.64 -25.81
N ILE A 277 13.88 12.42 -25.26
CA ILE A 277 13.53 12.39 -23.84
C ILE A 277 12.55 11.24 -23.64
N PRO A 278 12.85 10.26 -22.76
CA PRO A 278 11.98 9.12 -22.53
C PRO A 278 10.60 9.51 -21.99
N PHE A 279 9.59 8.72 -22.35
CA PHE A 279 8.31 8.68 -21.66
C PHE A 279 8.42 7.92 -20.37
N ILE A 280 7.52 8.19 -19.42
CA ILE A 280 7.51 7.59 -18.09
C ILE A 280 6.17 6.93 -17.84
N ILE A 281 6.21 5.67 -17.45
CA ILE A 281 5.08 4.97 -16.84
C ILE A 281 5.36 4.84 -15.35
N GLU A 282 4.53 5.49 -14.56
CA GLU A 282 4.56 5.47 -13.11
C GLU A 282 3.63 4.38 -12.58
N SER A 283 4.05 3.67 -11.55
CA SER A 283 3.17 2.86 -10.71
C SER A 283 3.47 3.13 -9.25
N THR A 284 2.46 3.60 -8.54
CA THR A 284 2.56 3.99 -7.13
C THR A 284 1.64 3.14 -6.28
N TYR A 285 2.19 2.52 -5.26
CA TYR A 285 1.48 1.71 -4.28
C TYR A 285 1.49 2.43 -2.94
N GLY A 286 0.33 2.69 -2.36
CA GLY A 286 0.20 3.19 -1.00
C GLY A 286 0.47 2.06 -0.01
N LEU A 287 1.67 2.03 0.60
CA LEU A 287 2.06 0.92 1.47
C LEU A 287 1.14 0.81 2.70
N ASP A 288 0.86 1.92 3.37
CA ASP A 288 -0.05 1.96 4.53
C ASP A 288 -1.48 1.56 4.16
N ARG A 289 -1.96 1.95 2.97
CA ARG A 289 -3.27 1.56 2.43
C ARG A 289 -3.31 0.09 2.07
N THR A 290 -2.24 -0.46 1.49
CA THR A 290 -2.11 -1.89 1.19
C THR A 290 -2.17 -2.72 2.47
N VAL A 291 -1.45 -2.32 3.53
CA VAL A 291 -1.53 -2.99 4.84
C VAL A 291 -2.96 -2.95 5.39
N LEU A 292 -3.62 -1.79 5.33
CA LEU A 292 -5.00 -1.66 5.79
C LEU A 292 -5.98 -2.52 4.98
N ALA A 293 -5.84 -2.55 3.65
CA ALA A 293 -6.66 -3.39 2.77
C ALA A 293 -6.52 -4.87 3.11
N LEU A 294 -5.27 -5.35 3.28
CA LEU A 294 -4.99 -6.75 3.64
C LEU A 294 -5.51 -7.13 5.02
N LEU A 295 -5.49 -6.20 5.99
CA LEU A 295 -6.10 -6.43 7.30
C LEU A 295 -7.64 -6.47 7.21
N CYS A 296 -8.24 -5.58 6.41
CA CYS A 296 -9.69 -5.59 6.19
C CYS A 296 -10.15 -6.86 5.46
N GLU A 297 -9.40 -7.31 4.47
CA GLU A 297 -9.68 -8.53 3.71
C GLU A 297 -9.58 -9.79 4.56
N ALA A 298 -8.52 -9.84 5.41
CA ALA A 298 -8.21 -11.04 6.18
C ALA A 298 -9.02 -11.19 7.46
N TYR A 299 -9.67 -10.13 7.95
CA TYR A 299 -10.40 -10.16 9.22
C TYR A 299 -11.72 -10.91 9.11
N ASP A 300 -11.93 -11.90 9.98
CA ASP A 300 -13.19 -12.63 10.10
C ASP A 300 -13.52 -12.97 11.57
N GLU A 301 -14.83 -13.09 11.84
CA GLU A 301 -15.40 -13.56 13.12
C GLU A 301 -16.20 -14.85 12.87
N GLU A 302 -15.54 -15.97 13.01
CA GLU A 302 -16.16 -17.29 12.75
C GLU A 302 -16.94 -17.83 13.95
N VAL A 303 -18.11 -18.36 13.71
CA VAL A 303 -18.89 -19.10 14.71
C VAL A 303 -18.43 -20.56 14.74
N ILE A 304 -17.79 -20.97 15.83
CA ILE A 304 -17.29 -22.34 16.00
C ILE A 304 -18.36 -23.26 16.59
N ASP A 305 -19.12 -22.77 17.58
CA ASP A 305 -20.22 -23.50 18.22
C ASP A 305 -21.34 -22.53 18.55
N ALA A 306 -22.40 -22.53 17.75
CA ALA A 306 -23.54 -21.64 17.91
C ALA A 306 -24.32 -21.90 19.22
N GLU A 307 -24.38 -23.17 19.71
CA GLU A 307 -25.11 -23.51 20.94
C GLU A 307 -24.38 -22.96 22.18
N LYS A 308 -23.05 -22.93 22.15
CA LYS A 308 -22.22 -22.40 23.23
C LYS A 308 -21.85 -20.92 23.04
N ASN A 309 -22.31 -20.29 21.93
CA ASN A 309 -21.91 -18.93 21.53
C ASN A 309 -20.38 -18.78 21.52
N ASP A 310 -19.68 -19.83 21.04
CA ASP A 310 -18.21 -19.81 20.88
C ASP A 310 -17.86 -19.28 19.49
N THR A 311 -17.17 -18.15 19.48
CA THR A 311 -16.67 -17.49 18.26
C THR A 311 -15.16 -17.40 18.29
N ARG A 312 -14.52 -17.34 17.12
CA ARG A 312 -13.10 -16.98 17.01
C ARG A 312 -12.94 -15.78 16.08
N VAL A 313 -12.08 -14.86 16.51
CA VAL A 313 -11.52 -13.83 15.63
C VAL A 313 -10.31 -14.43 14.93
N VAL A 314 -10.21 -14.24 13.63
CA VAL A 314 -9.12 -14.75 12.83
C VAL A 314 -8.70 -13.73 11.77
N LEU A 315 -7.40 -13.65 11.49
CA LEU A 315 -6.85 -12.96 10.34
C LEU A 315 -6.38 -13.99 9.31
N HIS A 316 -7.15 -14.15 8.24
CA HIS A 316 -6.84 -15.05 7.11
C HIS A 316 -5.75 -14.48 6.18
N LEU A 317 -4.67 -13.97 6.75
CA LEU A 317 -3.55 -13.45 5.98
C LEU A 317 -2.95 -14.56 5.10
N ASN A 318 -2.66 -14.22 3.83
CA ASN A 318 -1.87 -15.12 3.00
C ASN A 318 -0.57 -15.52 3.74
N PRO A 319 -0.24 -16.81 3.87
CA PRO A 319 0.93 -17.26 4.61
C PRO A 319 2.24 -16.59 4.24
N VAL A 320 2.36 -16.14 2.97
CA VAL A 320 3.54 -15.42 2.47
C VAL A 320 3.75 -14.08 3.17
N ILE A 321 2.66 -13.37 3.53
CA ILE A 321 2.72 -12.04 4.16
C ILE A 321 2.47 -12.08 5.67
N ALA A 322 1.98 -13.19 6.23
CA ALA A 322 1.79 -13.34 7.67
C ALA A 322 3.08 -12.98 8.45
N PRO A 323 3.01 -12.15 9.52
CA PRO A 323 4.18 -11.72 10.28
C PRO A 323 4.98 -12.91 10.84
N TYR A 324 4.29 -13.80 11.54
CA TYR A 324 4.85 -15.10 11.95
C TYR A 324 4.43 -16.17 10.97
N LYS A 325 5.37 -17.04 10.62
CA LYS A 325 5.09 -18.19 9.74
C LYS A 325 4.58 -19.39 10.49
N ALA A 326 4.98 -19.48 11.75
CA ALA A 326 4.54 -20.52 12.67
C ALA A 326 4.64 -20.03 14.13
N ALA A 327 3.95 -20.73 15.03
CA ALA A 327 4.12 -20.58 16.47
C ALA A 327 4.40 -21.94 17.10
N VAL A 328 5.39 -22.04 18.00
CA VAL A 328 5.71 -23.27 18.73
C VAL A 328 5.06 -23.20 20.11
N LEU A 329 4.20 -24.16 20.39
CA LEU A 329 3.30 -24.17 21.54
C LEU A 329 3.51 -25.47 22.36
N PRO A 330 4.29 -25.48 23.47
CA PRO A 330 4.42 -26.67 24.31
C PRO A 330 3.08 -26.99 24.97
N LEU A 331 2.56 -28.23 24.84
CA LEU A 331 1.28 -28.62 25.44
C LEU A 331 1.26 -28.40 26.98
N SER A 332 2.39 -28.52 27.63
CA SER A 332 2.59 -28.28 29.05
C SER A 332 3.90 -27.51 29.27
N LYS A 333 3.95 -26.69 30.34
CA LYS A 333 5.19 -26.01 30.75
C LYS A 333 6.36 -26.95 31.01
N LYS A 334 6.10 -28.20 31.33
CA LYS A 334 7.14 -29.22 31.52
C LYS A 334 7.90 -29.54 30.23
N LEU A 335 7.29 -29.25 29.09
CA LEU A 335 7.83 -29.49 27.75
C LEU A 335 8.50 -28.25 27.16
N SER A 336 8.48 -27.13 27.84
CA SER A 336 8.95 -25.85 27.28
C SER A 336 10.41 -25.88 26.84
N ALA A 337 11.27 -26.56 27.60
CA ALA A 337 12.70 -26.68 27.25
C ALA A 337 12.96 -27.45 25.97
N ASP A 338 12.16 -28.48 25.69
CA ASP A 338 12.28 -29.30 24.46
C ASP A 338 11.59 -28.61 23.29
N ALA A 339 10.41 -28.02 23.51
CA ALA A 339 9.73 -27.20 22.51
C ALA A 339 10.58 -25.98 22.07
N LEU A 340 11.37 -25.40 22.99
CA LEU A 340 12.28 -24.31 22.67
C LEU A 340 13.36 -24.74 21.66
N LYS A 341 13.80 -25.98 21.66
CA LYS A 341 14.75 -26.48 20.66
C LYS A 341 14.14 -26.49 19.26
N VAL A 342 12.83 -26.80 19.16
CA VAL A 342 12.11 -26.72 17.88
C VAL A 342 12.00 -25.28 17.41
N TYR A 343 11.66 -24.38 18.32
CA TYR A 343 11.64 -22.93 18.05
C TYR A 343 13.01 -22.41 17.56
N GLU A 344 14.09 -22.71 18.30
CA GLU A 344 15.47 -22.31 17.95
C GLU A 344 15.93 -22.87 16.59
N LYS A 345 15.42 -24.02 16.19
CA LYS A 345 15.66 -24.57 14.85
C LYS A 345 14.96 -23.77 13.77
N LEU A 346 13.66 -23.51 13.94
CA LEU A 346 12.82 -22.88 12.94
C LEU A 346 13.09 -21.36 12.79
N GLN A 347 13.44 -20.65 13.87
CA GLN A 347 13.70 -19.21 13.84
C GLN A 347 14.92 -18.82 12.98
N LYS A 348 15.76 -19.77 12.58
CA LYS A 348 16.89 -19.53 11.68
C LYS A 348 16.42 -19.16 10.27
N ASP A 349 15.29 -19.72 9.85
CA ASP A 349 14.77 -19.61 8.50
C ASP A 349 13.46 -18.81 8.43
N PHE A 350 12.69 -18.76 9.53
CA PHE A 350 11.36 -18.15 9.58
C PHE A 350 11.22 -17.21 10.79
N MET A 351 10.27 -16.25 10.67
CA MET A 351 9.74 -15.57 11.84
C MET A 351 8.77 -16.52 12.53
N VAL A 352 9.09 -16.91 13.76
CA VAL A 352 8.33 -17.88 14.57
C VAL A 352 8.02 -17.25 15.91
N ASP A 353 6.82 -17.47 16.44
CA ASP A 353 6.46 -17.13 17.81
C ASP A 353 6.61 -18.35 18.75
N PHE A 354 6.71 -18.07 20.05
CA PHE A 354 6.78 -19.09 21.10
C PHE A 354 5.89 -18.69 22.27
N ASP A 355 4.82 -19.45 22.52
CA ASP A 355 3.90 -19.16 23.60
C ASP A 355 3.63 -20.38 24.49
N GLU A 356 3.90 -20.24 25.79
CA GLU A 356 3.65 -21.25 26.83
C GLU A 356 2.58 -20.81 27.86
N THR A 357 1.90 -19.67 27.61
CA THR A 357 1.04 -19.02 28.59
C THR A 357 -0.43 -19.40 28.46
N GLY A 358 -1.00 -20.00 29.51
CA GLY A 358 -2.42 -20.41 29.54
C GLY A 358 -2.67 -21.78 28.89
N SER A 359 -3.93 -22.08 28.55
CA SER A 359 -4.29 -23.36 27.89
C SER A 359 -3.96 -23.32 26.40
N ILE A 360 -3.74 -24.50 25.83
CA ILE A 360 -3.41 -24.65 24.40
C ILE A 360 -4.49 -24.01 23.50
N GLY A 361 -5.77 -24.17 23.82
CA GLY A 361 -6.85 -23.56 23.06
C GLY A 361 -6.81 -22.02 23.06
N LYS A 362 -6.42 -21.39 24.20
CA LYS A 362 -6.26 -19.91 24.27
C LYS A 362 -5.05 -19.45 23.44
N ARG A 363 -4.01 -20.25 23.34
CA ARG A 363 -2.82 -19.95 22.53
C ARG A 363 -3.16 -20.04 21.04
N TYR A 364 -3.88 -21.07 20.61
CA TYR A 364 -4.38 -21.13 19.23
C TYR A 364 -5.21 -19.90 18.86
N ARG A 365 -6.10 -19.43 19.77
CA ARG A 365 -6.90 -18.22 19.52
C ARG A 365 -6.05 -16.97 19.33
N ARG A 366 -4.99 -16.79 20.13
CA ARG A 366 -4.06 -15.65 19.96
C ARG A 366 -3.32 -15.69 18.64
N GLU A 367 -2.91 -16.88 18.22
CA GLU A 367 -2.23 -17.03 16.92
C GLU A 367 -3.21 -16.84 15.75
N ASP A 368 -4.46 -17.31 15.87
CA ASP A 368 -5.52 -17.04 14.90
C ASP A 368 -5.76 -15.50 14.76
N GLU A 369 -5.85 -14.78 15.89
CA GLU A 369 -6.06 -13.32 15.93
C GLU A 369 -4.96 -12.51 15.26
N ILE A 370 -3.73 -12.96 15.28
CA ILE A 370 -2.58 -12.28 14.64
C ILE A 370 -2.24 -12.83 13.25
N GLY A 371 -2.98 -13.85 12.80
CA GLY A 371 -2.86 -14.40 11.47
C GLY A 371 -1.69 -15.37 11.26
N THR A 372 -1.17 -16.00 12.32
CA THR A 372 -0.13 -17.05 12.22
C THR A 372 -0.70 -18.29 11.52
N PRO A 373 -0.17 -18.71 10.34
CA PRO A 373 -0.79 -19.78 9.55
C PRO A 373 -0.64 -21.17 10.16
N PHE A 374 0.45 -21.41 10.91
CA PHE A 374 0.73 -22.75 11.44
C PHE A 374 1.07 -22.71 12.93
N CYS A 375 0.33 -23.52 13.74
CA CYS A 375 0.64 -23.71 15.15
C CYS A 375 1.25 -25.11 15.36
N ILE A 376 2.45 -25.17 15.89
CA ILE A 376 3.25 -26.37 16.11
C ILE A 376 3.15 -26.75 17.59
N THR A 377 2.39 -27.78 17.90
CA THR A 377 2.24 -28.27 19.28
C THR A 377 3.23 -29.34 19.59
N PHE A 378 4.08 -29.08 20.59
CA PHE A 378 4.99 -30.08 21.16
C PHE A 378 4.29 -30.72 22.36
N ASP A 379 4.01 -32.03 22.31
CA ASP A 379 3.30 -32.80 23.30
C ASP A 379 4.21 -33.84 23.99
N PHE A 380 3.64 -34.68 24.87
CA PHE A 380 4.43 -35.71 25.57
C PHE A 380 4.93 -36.85 24.65
N ASP A 381 4.13 -37.19 23.62
CA ASP A 381 4.50 -38.20 22.64
C ASP A 381 5.66 -37.71 21.76
N SER A 382 5.82 -36.39 21.61
CA SER A 382 6.94 -35.77 20.88
C SER A 382 8.32 -36.12 21.47
N LEU A 383 8.39 -36.46 22.76
CA LEU A 383 9.61 -36.89 23.42
C LEU A 383 10.03 -38.33 22.98
N GLU A 384 9.06 -39.13 22.54
CA GLU A 384 9.26 -40.54 22.18
C GLU A 384 9.44 -40.72 20.67
N ASP A 385 8.59 -40.05 19.86
CA ASP A 385 8.53 -40.25 18.40
C ASP A 385 9.21 -39.17 17.58
N ASN A 386 9.73 -38.12 18.22
CA ASN A 386 10.34 -36.94 17.58
C ASN A 386 9.43 -36.27 16.55
N CYS A 387 8.09 -36.32 16.75
CA CYS A 387 7.08 -35.69 15.92
C CYS A 387 6.35 -34.63 16.71
N VAL A 388 5.72 -33.71 16.00
CA VAL A 388 4.87 -32.65 16.54
C VAL A 388 3.56 -32.58 15.78
N THR A 389 2.55 -31.97 16.39
CA THR A 389 1.28 -31.71 15.72
C THR A 389 1.27 -30.28 15.13
N VAL A 390 1.10 -30.17 13.82
CA VAL A 390 0.95 -28.92 13.11
C VAL A 390 -0.52 -28.68 12.84
N ARG A 391 -1.05 -27.55 13.37
CA ARG A 391 -2.43 -27.10 13.12
C ARG A 391 -2.41 -25.99 12.08
N ASP A 392 -3.22 -26.16 11.07
CA ASP A 392 -3.51 -25.13 10.08
C ASP A 392 -4.54 -24.12 10.64
N ARG A 393 -4.30 -22.81 10.49
CA ARG A 393 -5.16 -21.73 10.99
C ARG A 393 -6.53 -21.77 10.33
N ASP A 394 -6.58 -21.91 9.01
CA ASP A 394 -7.79 -21.70 8.24
C ASP A 394 -8.74 -22.89 8.34
N THR A 395 -8.21 -24.10 8.21
CA THR A 395 -9.00 -25.33 8.27
C THR A 395 -9.16 -25.90 9.69
N MET A 396 -8.32 -25.47 10.64
CA MET A 396 -8.15 -26.05 11.98
C MET A 396 -7.72 -27.53 11.97
N GLU A 397 -7.42 -28.09 10.81
CA GLU A 397 -6.91 -29.46 10.70
C GLU A 397 -5.54 -29.60 11.37
N GLN A 398 -5.31 -30.77 11.92
CA GLN A 398 -4.08 -31.09 12.63
C GLN A 398 -3.41 -32.30 12.00
N VAL A 399 -2.14 -32.15 11.66
CA VAL A 399 -1.34 -33.22 11.07
C VAL A 399 -0.12 -33.48 11.96
N ARG A 400 0.14 -34.75 12.30
CA ARG A 400 1.36 -35.13 13.01
C ARG A 400 2.49 -35.38 12.01
N MET A 401 3.65 -34.77 12.26
CA MET A 401 4.80 -34.90 11.36
C MET A 401 6.14 -34.83 12.12
N PRO A 402 7.22 -35.39 11.54
CA PRO A 402 8.57 -35.33 12.11
C PRO A 402 9.05 -33.87 12.24
N ILE A 403 9.74 -33.53 13.34
CA ILE A 403 10.31 -32.19 13.60
C ILE A 403 11.25 -31.75 12.46
N ASP A 404 11.92 -32.70 11.82
CA ASP A 404 12.88 -32.41 10.75
C ASP A 404 12.20 -31.94 9.44
N GLU A 405 10.94 -32.31 9.22
CA GLU A 405 10.17 -32.00 8.01
C GLU A 405 9.39 -30.67 8.08
N ILE A 406 9.24 -30.06 9.27
CA ILE A 406 8.42 -28.85 9.47
C ILE A 406 8.93 -27.69 8.61
N GLY A 407 10.24 -27.49 8.49
CA GLY A 407 10.82 -26.40 7.71
C GLY A 407 10.48 -26.51 6.22
N GLU A 408 10.52 -27.71 5.67
CA GLU A 408 10.13 -27.94 4.28
C GLU A 408 8.62 -27.79 4.09
N TYR A 409 7.81 -28.28 5.03
CA TYR A 409 6.36 -28.10 5.03
C TYR A 409 5.99 -26.61 5.00
N ILE A 410 6.52 -25.79 5.92
CA ILE A 410 6.26 -24.34 5.94
C ILE A 410 6.72 -23.71 4.62
N SER A 411 7.93 -24.02 4.15
CA SER A 411 8.47 -23.47 2.90
C SER A 411 7.58 -23.76 1.70
N SER A 412 6.97 -24.95 1.64
CA SER A 412 6.06 -25.35 0.55
C SER A 412 4.76 -24.56 0.53
N LYS A 413 4.35 -23.99 1.68
CA LYS A 413 3.09 -23.24 1.85
C LYS A 413 3.26 -21.71 1.75
N ILE A 414 4.49 -21.19 1.83
CA ILE A 414 4.78 -19.75 1.78
C ILE A 414 5.38 -19.31 0.43
N THR A 415 4.94 -19.90 -0.65
CA THR A 415 5.33 -19.55 -2.03
C THR A 415 4.25 -18.72 -2.68
N PHE A 416 4.66 -17.72 -3.52
CA PHE A 416 3.77 -17.02 -4.45
C PHE A 416 3.52 -17.85 -5.69
#